data_88bda90d92da42f1b1e50aba237d738a
#
_entry.id   88bda90d92da42f1b1e50aba237d738a
#
_cell.length_a   1.000
_cell.length_b   1.000
_cell.length_c   1.000
_cell.angle_alpha   90.00
_cell.angle_beta   90.00
_cell.angle_gamma   90.00
#
_symmetry.space_group_name_H-M   'P 1'
#
loop_
_entity.id
_entity.type
_entity.pdbx_description
1 polymer ?
#
loop_
_entity_poly.entity_id
_entity_poly.type
_entity_poly.pdbx_seq_one_letter_code
_entity_poly.pdbx_strand_id
1 'polypeptide(L)'
;MKILNILVRRYLPLDLFDDAVTFHETLIGQKARLRFEYREHDLRLAQVASLLFIAGTKESLSPFVDTHATFLVDDIQGFAGHLPTVGAEVIKPPKAVPTGWNMLVRHPDGMRVEYVEHRDKHPSDRLPDAVDQVGTFR
;
A
#
# COMPACT_ATOMS: atom_id res chain seq x y z
N MET A 1 -1.28 12.84 -12.25
CA MET A 1 -1.24 12.62 -10.79
C MET A 1 -2.52 11.95 -10.35
N LYS A 2 -2.46 10.61 -10.17
CA LYS A 2 -3.63 9.79 -9.83
C LYS A 2 -3.33 8.81 -8.72
N ILE A 3 -4.33 8.55 -7.88
CA ILE A 3 -4.32 7.42 -6.95
C ILE A 3 -4.83 6.20 -7.72
N LEU A 4 -3.96 5.21 -7.91
CA LEU A 4 -4.27 4.01 -8.68
C LEU A 4 -5.05 2.98 -7.87
N ASN A 5 -4.72 2.85 -6.58
CA ASN A 5 -5.37 1.91 -5.69
C ASN A 5 -5.18 2.36 -4.24
N ILE A 6 -6.07 1.91 -3.38
CA ILE A 6 -5.97 2.12 -1.93
C ILE A 6 -5.90 0.75 -1.30
N LEU A 7 -4.80 0.46 -0.61
CA LEU A 7 -4.58 -0.84 0.02
C LEU A 7 -4.91 -0.77 1.50
N VAL A 8 -5.76 -1.69 1.94
CA VAL A 8 -6.00 -1.92 3.36
C VAL A 8 -4.81 -2.67 3.94
N ARG A 9 -4.23 -2.18 5.02
CA ARG A 9 -3.08 -2.82 5.67
C ARG A 9 -3.53 -3.79 6.75
N ARG A 10 -2.94 -4.99 6.71
CA ARG A 10 -3.14 -6.00 7.73
C ARG A 10 -1.78 -6.37 8.34
N TYR A 11 -1.59 -5.99 9.58
CA TYR A 11 -0.39 -6.34 10.34
C TYR A 11 -0.62 -7.65 11.06
N LEU A 12 0.30 -8.59 10.97
CA LEU A 12 0.14 -9.91 11.57
C LEU A 12 1.48 -10.55 11.93
N PRO A 13 1.46 -11.54 12.86
CA PRO A 13 2.67 -12.27 13.18
C PRO A 13 3.13 -13.14 12.01
N LEU A 14 4.43 -13.47 11.98
CA LEU A 14 5.03 -14.21 10.87
C LEU A 14 4.39 -15.58 10.65
N ASP A 15 4.00 -16.27 11.72
CA ASP A 15 3.42 -17.61 11.62
C ASP A 15 2.03 -17.65 10.96
N LEU A 16 1.35 -16.51 10.86
CA LEU A 16 0.05 -16.42 10.17
C LEU A 16 0.16 -15.94 8.73
N PHE A 17 1.33 -15.51 8.28
CA PHE A 17 1.48 -14.83 7.00
C PHE A 17 1.07 -15.69 5.81
N ASP A 18 1.66 -16.88 5.68
CA ASP A 18 1.42 -17.72 4.51
C ASP A 18 -0.04 -18.15 4.40
N ASP A 19 -0.65 -18.55 5.52
CA ASP A 19 -2.06 -18.98 5.54
C ASP A 19 -3.00 -17.82 5.23
N ALA A 20 -2.72 -16.63 5.75
CA ALA A 20 -3.52 -15.43 5.47
C ALA A 20 -3.47 -15.06 3.99
N VAL A 21 -2.29 -15.08 3.39
CA VAL A 21 -2.13 -14.79 1.96
C VAL A 21 -2.89 -15.80 1.11
N THR A 22 -2.70 -17.09 1.39
CA THR A 22 -3.38 -18.17 0.65
C THR A 22 -4.89 -18.07 0.77
N PHE A 23 -5.38 -17.81 1.98
CA PHE A 23 -6.82 -17.64 2.21
C PHE A 23 -7.41 -16.54 1.31
N HIS A 24 -6.77 -15.38 1.29
CA HIS A 24 -7.28 -14.24 0.54
C HIS A 24 -7.10 -14.40 -0.97
N GLU A 25 -6.02 -15.06 -1.41
CA GLU A 25 -5.87 -15.42 -2.82
C GLU A 25 -7.02 -16.29 -3.30
N THR A 26 -7.38 -17.29 -2.50
CA THR A 26 -8.47 -18.20 -2.83
C THR A 26 -9.83 -17.50 -2.79
N LEU A 27 -10.07 -16.71 -1.74
CA LEU A 27 -11.35 -16.01 -1.56
C LEU A 27 -11.59 -14.98 -2.68
N ILE A 28 -10.57 -14.20 -3.03
CA ILE A 28 -10.68 -13.13 -4.01
C ILE A 28 -10.52 -13.65 -5.44
N GLY A 29 -9.83 -14.77 -5.61
CA GLY A 29 -9.56 -15.33 -6.93
C GLY A 29 -8.40 -14.65 -7.65
N GLN A 30 -7.47 -14.07 -6.92
CA GLN A 30 -6.27 -13.43 -7.47
C GLN A 30 -5.05 -13.87 -6.69
N LYS A 31 -3.95 -14.08 -7.42
CA LYS A 31 -2.66 -14.36 -6.79
C LYS A 31 -2.01 -13.08 -6.28
N ALA A 32 -1.13 -13.23 -5.29
CA ALA A 32 -0.38 -12.10 -4.78
C ALA A 32 0.39 -11.39 -5.92
N ARG A 33 0.19 -10.06 -6.02
CA ARG A 33 0.88 -9.19 -6.99
C ARG A 33 2.35 -9.05 -6.61
N LEU A 34 2.61 -8.88 -5.32
CA LEU A 34 3.93 -8.79 -4.72
C LEU A 34 3.98 -9.75 -3.53
N ARG A 35 5.12 -10.40 -3.34
CA ARG A 35 5.37 -11.22 -2.16
C ARG A 35 6.86 -11.28 -1.96
N PHE A 36 7.36 -10.64 -0.90
CA PHE A 36 8.81 -10.52 -0.68
C PHE A 36 9.15 -10.30 0.79
N GLU A 37 10.44 -10.50 1.10
CA GLU A 37 10.99 -10.14 2.40
C GLU A 37 11.61 -8.75 2.34
N TYR A 38 11.18 -7.86 3.24
CA TYR A 38 11.78 -6.55 3.41
C TYR A 38 12.82 -6.65 4.52
N ARG A 39 14.00 -7.15 4.16
CA ARG A 39 15.04 -7.52 5.14
C ARG A 39 15.52 -6.34 5.99
N GLU A 40 15.61 -5.17 5.41
CA GLU A 40 16.01 -3.95 6.11
C GLU A 40 15.15 -3.68 7.35
N HIS A 41 13.88 -4.04 7.30
CA HIS A 41 12.92 -3.81 8.37
C HIS A 41 12.47 -5.09 9.07
N ASP A 42 13.05 -6.24 8.71
CA ASP A 42 12.65 -7.54 9.25
C ASP A 42 11.15 -7.80 9.08
N LEU A 43 10.65 -7.59 7.88
CA LEU A 43 9.24 -7.76 7.51
C LEU A 43 9.09 -8.69 6.32
N ARG A 44 7.91 -9.32 6.23
CA ARG A 44 7.45 -10.04 5.03
C ARG A 44 6.20 -9.35 4.54
N LEU A 45 6.13 -9.08 3.25
CA LEU A 45 5.02 -8.35 2.64
C LEU A 45 4.40 -9.14 1.51
N ALA A 46 3.09 -8.99 1.35
CA ALA A 46 2.36 -9.51 0.20
C ALA A 46 1.17 -8.61 -0.11
N GLN A 47 0.95 -8.36 -1.40
CA GLN A 47 -0.24 -7.65 -1.85
C GLN A 47 -1.15 -8.63 -2.60
N VAL A 48 -2.39 -8.76 -2.14
CA VAL A 48 -3.45 -9.49 -2.83
C VAL A 48 -4.58 -8.51 -3.11
N ALA A 49 -4.79 -8.17 -4.39
CA ALA A 49 -5.76 -7.16 -4.78
C ALA A 49 -5.53 -5.84 -4.00
N SER A 50 -6.50 -5.36 -3.23
CA SER A 50 -6.39 -4.14 -2.43
C SER A 50 -6.04 -4.41 -0.96
N LEU A 51 -5.45 -5.57 -0.66
CA LEU A 51 -4.98 -5.92 0.67
C LEU A 51 -3.47 -5.97 0.69
N LEU A 52 -2.87 -5.34 1.70
CA LEU A 52 -1.43 -5.40 1.93
C LEU A 52 -1.16 -6.07 3.28
N PHE A 53 -0.59 -7.27 3.23
CA PHE A 53 -0.21 -8.02 4.43
C PHE A 53 1.22 -7.67 4.80
N ILE A 54 1.42 -7.29 6.04
CA ILE A 54 2.72 -6.90 6.58
C ILE A 54 2.95 -7.74 7.83
N ALA A 55 3.85 -8.71 7.74
CA ALA A 55 4.11 -9.65 8.82
C ALA A 55 5.49 -9.41 9.43
N GLY A 56 5.56 -9.55 10.74
CA GLY A 56 6.81 -9.39 11.46
C GLY A 56 6.64 -9.69 12.95
N THR A 57 7.69 -9.42 13.70
CA THR A 57 7.63 -9.45 15.15
C THR A 57 6.93 -8.18 15.65
N LYS A 58 6.53 -8.17 16.92
CA LYS A 58 5.96 -6.98 17.52
C LYS A 58 6.93 -5.79 17.41
N GLU A 59 8.22 -6.04 17.57
CA GLU A 59 9.25 -5.01 17.48
C GLU A 59 9.41 -4.50 16.05
N SER A 60 9.49 -5.39 15.07
CA SER A 60 9.67 -4.98 13.66
C SER A 60 8.45 -4.28 13.10
N LEU A 61 7.24 -4.61 13.57
CA LEU A 61 6.00 -3.96 13.16
C LEU A 61 5.77 -2.60 13.83
N SER A 62 6.35 -2.38 15.01
CA SER A 62 6.08 -1.20 15.82
C SER A 62 6.19 0.14 15.08
N PRO A 63 7.20 0.38 14.20
CA PRO A 63 7.27 1.65 13.48
C PRO A 63 6.16 1.87 12.44
N PHE A 64 5.42 0.82 12.08
CA PHE A 64 4.50 0.84 10.94
C PHE A 64 3.03 0.74 11.31
N VAL A 65 2.70 0.24 12.52
CA VAL A 65 1.30 -0.07 12.90
C VAL A 65 0.39 1.16 12.96
N ASP A 66 0.95 2.36 13.06
CA ASP A 66 0.17 3.59 13.05
C ASP A 66 -0.16 4.11 11.65
N THR A 67 0.38 3.47 10.61
CA THR A 67 0.04 3.80 9.23
C THR A 67 -1.25 3.09 8.86
N HIS A 68 -2.27 3.86 8.45
CA HIS A 68 -3.63 3.36 8.26
C HIS A 68 -3.82 2.65 6.92
N ALA A 69 -3.16 3.14 5.87
CA ALA A 69 -3.34 2.64 4.52
C ALA A 69 -2.10 2.87 3.68
N THR A 70 -2.05 2.21 2.52
CA THR A 70 -1.07 2.47 1.46
C THR A 70 -1.83 2.92 0.21
N PHE A 71 -1.44 4.07 -0.33
CA PHE A 71 -1.98 4.58 -1.59
C PHE A 71 -0.98 4.30 -2.70
N LEU A 72 -1.37 3.49 -3.68
CA LEU A 72 -0.56 3.31 -4.89
C LEU A 72 -0.84 4.47 -5.82
N VAL A 73 0.23 5.12 -6.28
CA VAL A 73 0.12 6.34 -7.10
C VAL A 73 0.96 6.21 -8.35
N ASP A 74 0.64 7.03 -9.36
CA ASP A 74 1.39 7.07 -10.61
C ASP A 74 2.53 8.09 -10.62
N ASP A 75 2.50 9.07 -9.70
CA ASP A 75 3.47 10.18 -9.69
C ASP A 75 3.69 10.67 -8.25
N ILE A 76 4.56 9.96 -7.54
CA ILE A 76 4.83 10.28 -6.12
C ILE A 76 5.43 11.67 -5.94
N GLN A 77 6.28 12.11 -6.87
CA GLN A 77 6.87 13.45 -6.79
C GLN A 77 5.82 14.55 -6.97
N GLY A 78 4.87 14.34 -7.87
CA GLY A 78 3.74 15.25 -8.04
C GLY A 78 2.90 15.35 -6.78
N PHE A 79 2.62 14.21 -6.14
CA PHE A 79 1.90 14.20 -4.86
C PHE A 79 2.68 14.89 -3.75
N ALA A 80 4.01 14.69 -3.68
CA ALA A 80 4.84 15.33 -2.66
C ALA A 80 4.78 16.86 -2.77
N GLY A 81 4.74 17.39 -3.98
CA GLY A 81 4.60 18.83 -4.20
C GLY A 81 3.19 19.36 -3.95
N HIS A 82 2.18 18.56 -4.27
CA HIS A 82 0.78 19.00 -4.16
C HIS A 82 0.22 18.91 -2.73
N LEU A 83 0.50 17.85 -2.01
CA LEU A 83 -0.12 17.55 -0.72
C LEU A 83 0.02 18.67 0.31
N PRO A 84 1.20 19.31 0.47
CA PRO A 84 1.29 20.44 1.40
C PRO A 84 0.36 21.61 1.03
N THR A 85 0.07 21.82 -0.24
CA THR A 85 -0.80 22.91 -0.68
C THR A 85 -2.27 22.69 -0.29
N VAL A 86 -2.64 21.46 0.02
CA VAL A 86 -4.01 21.11 0.44
C VAL A 86 -4.09 20.71 1.92
N GLY A 87 -3.07 21.05 2.70
CA GLY A 87 -3.09 20.93 4.16
C GLY A 87 -2.53 19.61 4.71
N ALA A 88 -1.96 18.76 3.88
CA ALA A 88 -1.29 17.56 4.34
C ALA A 88 0.16 17.86 4.72
N GLU A 89 0.74 17.00 5.58
CA GLU A 89 2.14 17.09 5.99
C GLU A 89 2.92 15.90 5.44
N VAL A 90 3.96 16.16 4.66
CA VAL A 90 4.89 15.12 4.24
C VAL A 90 5.83 14.84 5.40
N ILE A 91 5.60 13.72 6.12
CA ILE A 91 6.39 13.36 7.30
C ILE A 91 7.77 12.84 6.89
N LYS A 92 7.81 11.98 5.86
CA LYS A 92 9.04 11.46 5.27
C LYS A 92 8.97 11.67 3.76
N PRO A 93 9.94 12.39 3.17
CA PRO A 93 9.91 12.68 1.74
C PRO A 93 10.09 11.41 0.89
N PRO A 94 9.78 11.47 -0.40
CA PRO A 94 9.97 10.32 -1.28
C PRO A 94 11.40 9.79 -1.24
N LYS A 95 11.54 8.48 -1.11
CA LYS A 95 12.82 7.78 -1.16
C LYS A 95 12.72 6.52 -1.99
N ALA A 96 13.83 6.12 -2.60
CA ALA A 96 13.91 4.86 -3.33
C ALA A 96 13.88 3.67 -2.38
N VAL A 97 13.11 2.65 -2.74
CA VAL A 97 13.00 1.37 -2.04
C VAL A 97 13.06 0.23 -3.08
N PRO A 98 13.21 -1.04 -2.66
CA PRO A 98 13.39 -2.13 -3.63
C PRO A 98 12.33 -2.18 -4.74
N THR A 99 11.08 -1.90 -4.43
CA THR A 99 9.98 -2.01 -5.39
C THR A 99 9.60 -0.70 -6.08
N GLY A 100 10.23 0.40 -5.73
CA GLY A 100 9.91 1.70 -6.31
C GLY A 100 10.32 2.86 -5.42
N TRP A 101 9.35 3.68 -5.06
CA TRP A 101 9.54 4.83 -4.16
C TRP A 101 8.40 4.88 -3.16
N ASN A 102 8.70 5.36 -1.95
CA ASN A 102 7.65 5.61 -0.96
C ASN A 102 7.86 6.92 -0.22
N MET A 103 6.79 7.45 0.35
CA MET A 103 6.81 8.56 1.29
C MET A 103 5.71 8.38 2.33
N LEU A 104 5.87 9.01 3.48
CA LEU A 104 4.87 8.96 4.56
C LEU A 104 4.24 10.33 4.70
N VAL A 105 2.91 10.37 4.75
CA VAL A 105 2.12 11.60 4.78
C VAL A 105 1.10 11.54 5.90
N ARG A 106 0.90 12.67 6.58
CA ARG A 106 -0.25 12.86 7.48
C ARG A 106 -1.28 13.72 6.77
N HIS A 107 -2.48 13.19 6.59
CA HIS A 107 -3.60 13.94 6.05
C HIS A 107 -4.15 14.94 7.06
N PRO A 108 -4.93 15.96 6.63
CA PRO A 108 -5.46 16.97 7.55
C PRO A 108 -6.32 16.41 8.69
N ASP A 109 -6.96 15.25 8.47
CA ASP A 109 -7.77 14.58 9.50
C ASP A 109 -6.93 13.71 10.46
N GLY A 110 -5.61 13.68 10.29
CA GLY A 110 -4.71 12.86 11.10
C GLY A 110 -4.39 11.49 10.51
N MET A 111 -5.04 11.10 9.42
CA MET A 111 -4.77 9.80 8.79
C MET A 111 -3.34 9.74 8.28
N ARG A 112 -2.61 8.69 8.67
CA ARG A 112 -1.23 8.46 8.21
C ARG A 112 -1.27 7.47 7.06
N VAL A 113 -0.69 7.86 5.93
CA VAL A 113 -0.74 7.10 4.69
C VAL A 113 0.65 7.00 4.09
N GLU A 114 1.02 5.78 3.71
CA GLU A 114 2.21 5.57 2.89
C GLU A 114 1.80 5.66 1.42
N TYR A 115 2.44 6.59 0.70
CA TYR A 115 2.27 6.70 -0.75
C TYR A 115 3.39 5.90 -1.41
N VAL A 116 3.02 5.08 -2.39
CA VAL A 116 3.95 4.19 -3.09
C VAL A 116 3.77 4.32 -4.58
N GLU A 117 4.89 4.51 -5.28
CA GLU A 117 4.94 4.40 -6.74
C GLU A 117 5.81 3.20 -7.09
N HIS A 118 5.24 2.18 -7.75
CA HIS A 118 5.99 1.00 -8.16
C HIS A 118 6.81 1.28 -9.41
N ARG A 119 8.04 0.71 -9.48
CA ARG A 119 8.85 0.76 -10.71
C ARG A 119 8.18 -0.02 -11.81
N ASP A 120 7.71 -1.24 -11.48
CA ASP A 120 7.07 -2.13 -12.42
C ASP A 120 5.56 -1.97 -12.27
N LYS A 121 4.94 -1.27 -13.20
CA LYS A 121 3.49 -1.08 -13.22
C LYS A 121 2.81 -2.39 -13.59
N HIS A 122 1.71 -2.70 -12.92
CA HIS A 122 0.95 -3.92 -13.16
C HIS A 122 -0.54 -3.58 -13.22
N PRO A 123 -1.32 -4.22 -14.13
CA PRO A 123 -2.76 -3.91 -14.22
C PRO A 123 -3.52 -4.07 -12.90
N SER A 124 -3.13 -5.04 -12.05
CA SER A 124 -3.79 -5.26 -10.75
C SER A 124 -3.48 -4.17 -9.72
N ASP A 125 -2.54 -3.25 -10.00
CA ASP A 125 -2.26 -2.13 -9.11
C ASP A 125 -3.34 -1.05 -9.20
N ARG A 126 -4.27 -1.19 -10.12
CA ARG A 126 -5.27 -0.17 -10.40
C ARG A 126 -6.68 -0.71 -10.15
N LEU A 127 -7.50 0.09 -9.47
CA LEU A 127 -8.93 -0.18 -9.34
C LEU A 127 -9.63 0.06 -10.69
N PRO A 128 -10.72 -0.67 -10.97
CA PRO A 128 -11.55 -0.37 -12.13
C PRO A 128 -12.05 1.08 -12.11
N ASP A 129 -12.23 1.67 -13.29
CA ASP A 129 -12.75 3.02 -13.40
C ASP A 129 -14.15 3.13 -12.80
N ALA A 130 -14.44 4.29 -12.18
CA ALA A 130 -15.74 4.53 -11.57
C ALA A 130 -16.88 4.44 -12.60
N VAL A 131 -16.62 4.82 -13.85
CA VAL A 131 -17.62 4.72 -14.93
C VAL A 131 -18.02 3.28 -15.16
N ASP A 132 -17.04 2.36 -15.21
CA ASP A 132 -17.33 0.94 -15.41
C ASP A 132 -18.11 0.37 -14.21
N GLN A 133 -17.74 0.78 -12.99
CA GLN A 133 -18.44 0.37 -11.77
C GLN A 133 -19.89 0.84 -11.77
N VAL A 134 -20.14 2.09 -12.12
CA VAL A 134 -21.49 2.65 -12.22
C VAL A 134 -22.31 1.90 -13.27
N GLY A 135 -21.72 1.59 -14.41
CA GLY A 135 -22.38 0.78 -15.44
C GLY A 135 -22.78 -0.61 -14.93
N THR A 136 -21.97 -1.20 -14.05
CA THR A 136 -22.23 -2.52 -13.47
C THR A 136 -23.44 -2.52 -12.55
N PHE A 137 -23.69 -1.43 -11.85
CA PHE A 137 -24.81 -1.35 -10.89
C PHE A 137 -26.16 -1.04 -11.53
N ARG A 138 -26.19 -0.80 -12.80
CA ARG A 138 -27.40 -0.49 -13.53
C ARG A 138 -27.93 -1.69 -14.31
#